data_a08212c6d6115a60e167b1bb6ccdbf8e
#
_entry.id   a08212c6d6115a60e167b1bb6ccdbf8e
#
_cell.length_a   1.000
_cell.length_b   1.000
_cell.length_c   1.000
_cell.angle_alpha   90.00
_cell.angle_beta   90.00
_cell.angle_gamma   90.00
#
_symmetry.space_group_name_H-M   'P 1'
#
loop_
_entity.id
_entity.type
_entity.pdbx_description
1 polymer ?
#
loop_
_entity_poly.entity_id
_entity_poly.type
_entity_poly.pdbx_seq_one_letter_code
_entity_poly.pdbx_strand_id
1 'polypeptide(L)'
;MVRWFTQLLAVVMGMAGVIAPAPVQAQGLIWKLPDDGIWVRYEGNYKQILSRASTGQADVEISWIQHLTIKSVGKEDAEFEGKMVPCRWLEFKVQTGKKSEAGINPGPVGQTIYKVLVPESRVIGKLEDDATVPVSFLNCVKGFRKEGAKDVEPLGNPVLQIFPKIALIRHYNTLEKDGEPEGVDLPAGAVTAQKWKGRHEAEDFKNHTLQEAELFRSDEVPFGLAQWNIKITMERKEDKEPRSQFKQVSQTLAEMKLIEQGTDAKSELESK
;
A
#
# COMPACT_ATOMS: atom_id res chain seq x y z
N MET A 1 16.97 -47.96 67.21
CA MET A 1 15.81 -47.69 66.39
C MET A 1 16.05 -46.35 65.71
N VAL A 2 16.51 -46.37 64.45
CA VAL A 2 16.84 -45.18 63.64
C VAL A 2 15.85 -45.11 62.56
N ARG A 3 15.00 -44.04 62.52
CA ARG A 3 14.03 -43.74 61.47
C ARG A 3 14.69 -42.88 60.38
N TRP A 4 14.76 -43.40 59.15
CA TRP A 4 15.20 -42.70 57.95
C TRP A 4 14.00 -41.91 57.38
N PHE A 5 14.14 -40.58 57.24
CA PHE A 5 13.24 -39.71 56.49
C PHE A 5 13.83 -39.51 55.12
N THR A 6 13.16 -40.08 54.11
CA THR A 6 13.45 -39.82 52.69
C THR A 6 12.70 -38.54 52.27
N GLN A 7 13.43 -37.49 51.96
CA GLN A 7 12.86 -36.29 51.34
C GLN A 7 12.82 -36.48 49.84
N LEU A 8 11.62 -36.47 49.26
CA LEU A 8 11.38 -36.40 47.82
C LEU A 8 11.52 -34.94 47.38
N LEU A 9 12.55 -34.64 46.58
CA LEU A 9 12.75 -33.34 45.92
C LEU A 9 11.99 -33.36 44.59
N ALA A 10 10.84 -32.68 44.51
CA ALA A 10 10.10 -32.49 43.27
C ALA A 10 10.77 -31.34 42.49
N VAL A 11 11.42 -31.69 41.39
CA VAL A 11 11.95 -30.71 40.42
C VAL A 11 10.81 -30.28 39.50
N VAL A 12 10.30 -29.07 39.73
CA VAL A 12 9.36 -28.40 38.83
C VAL A 12 10.19 -27.79 37.68
N MET A 13 10.28 -28.48 36.54
CA MET A 13 10.79 -27.89 35.31
C MET A 13 9.74 -26.88 34.77
N GLY A 14 9.98 -25.60 35.05
CA GLY A 14 9.25 -24.51 34.40
C GLY A 14 9.60 -24.47 32.92
N MET A 15 8.69 -24.88 32.03
CA MET A 15 8.76 -24.57 30.61
C MET A 15 8.57 -23.06 30.43
N ALA A 16 9.68 -22.33 30.34
CA ALA A 16 9.69 -20.97 29.82
C ALA A 16 9.36 -21.06 28.32
N GLY A 17 8.09 -20.92 28.00
CA GLY A 17 7.66 -20.75 26.61
C GLY A 17 8.34 -19.50 26.05
N VAL A 18 9.26 -19.67 25.13
CA VAL A 18 9.80 -18.59 24.32
C VAL A 18 8.65 -18.10 23.45
N ILE A 19 8.01 -16.99 23.88
CA ILE A 19 7.07 -16.27 23.02
C ILE A 19 7.93 -15.68 21.91
N ALA A 20 7.99 -16.37 20.77
CA ALA A 20 8.58 -15.80 19.56
C ALA A 20 7.80 -14.51 19.23
N PRO A 21 8.47 -13.38 19.05
CA PRO A 21 7.79 -12.16 18.64
C PRO A 21 7.01 -12.45 17.37
N ALA A 22 5.73 -12.07 17.35
CA ALA A 22 4.91 -12.18 16.15
C ALA A 22 5.65 -11.45 14.99
N PRO A 23 5.74 -12.05 13.80
CA PRO A 23 6.43 -11.41 12.70
C PRO A 23 5.76 -10.07 12.42
N VAL A 24 6.55 -9.00 12.50
CA VAL A 24 6.11 -7.65 12.17
C VAL A 24 5.61 -7.66 10.73
N GLN A 25 4.35 -7.33 10.54
CA GLN A 25 3.72 -7.40 9.23
C GLN A 25 3.96 -6.08 8.50
N ALA A 26 4.60 -6.15 7.34
CA ALA A 26 4.69 -5.02 6.43
C ALA A 26 3.27 -4.61 6.01
N GLN A 27 3.03 -3.31 5.98
CA GLN A 27 1.81 -2.70 5.45
C GLN A 27 2.19 -1.76 4.30
N GLY A 28 1.22 -1.40 3.47
CA GLY A 28 1.44 -0.51 2.34
C GLY A 28 1.52 -1.25 1.01
N LEU A 29 2.10 -0.59 0.02
CA LEU A 29 2.15 -1.11 -1.36
C LEU A 29 3.34 -2.03 -1.62
N ILE A 30 4.45 -1.85 -0.89
CA ILE A 30 5.69 -2.60 -1.08
C ILE A 30 5.89 -3.56 0.10
N TRP A 31 5.89 -4.86 -0.19
CA TRP A 31 6.05 -5.94 0.78
C TRP A 31 7.39 -6.67 0.63
N LYS A 32 8.09 -6.40 -0.46
CA LYS A 32 9.41 -6.97 -0.77
C LYS A 32 10.18 -5.96 -1.60
N LEU A 33 11.44 -5.72 -1.26
CA LEU A 33 12.33 -4.92 -2.09
C LEU A 33 13.04 -5.87 -3.07
N PRO A 34 12.79 -5.77 -4.38
CA PRO A 34 13.47 -6.60 -5.37
C PRO A 34 14.88 -6.09 -5.65
N ASP A 35 15.63 -6.85 -6.45
CA ASP A 35 16.89 -6.39 -7.00
C ASP A 35 16.70 -5.14 -7.88
N ASP A 36 17.80 -4.41 -8.07
CA ASP A 36 17.80 -3.25 -8.95
C ASP A 36 17.56 -3.66 -10.41
N GLY A 37 16.90 -2.77 -11.18
CA GLY A 37 16.48 -3.07 -12.54
C GLY A 37 15.13 -3.81 -12.66
N ILE A 38 14.53 -4.24 -11.56
CA ILE A 38 13.24 -4.93 -11.57
C ILE A 38 12.09 -3.92 -11.61
N TRP A 39 11.05 -4.28 -12.37
CA TRP A 39 9.83 -3.49 -12.43
C TRP A 39 8.57 -4.35 -12.50
N VAL A 40 7.44 -3.75 -12.12
CA VAL A 40 6.09 -4.32 -12.24
C VAL A 40 5.13 -3.28 -12.79
N ARG A 41 4.10 -3.74 -13.50
CA ARG A 41 2.98 -2.90 -13.94
C ARG A 41 1.64 -3.52 -13.57
N TYR A 42 0.81 -2.72 -12.97
CA TYR A 42 -0.57 -3.07 -12.61
C TYR A 42 -1.55 -2.30 -13.48
N GLU A 43 -2.67 -2.92 -13.81
CA GLU A 43 -3.86 -2.26 -14.36
C GLU A 43 -4.99 -2.35 -13.33
N GLY A 44 -5.70 -1.25 -13.16
CA GLY A 44 -6.83 -1.17 -12.24
C GLY A 44 -8.08 -0.59 -12.85
N ASN A 45 -9.21 -1.18 -12.48
CA ASN A 45 -10.53 -0.66 -12.74
C ASN A 45 -11.03 0.08 -11.49
N TYR A 46 -11.40 1.33 -11.69
CA TYR A 46 -11.90 2.22 -10.65
C TYR A 46 -13.34 2.61 -10.96
N LYS A 47 -14.16 2.65 -9.93
CA LYS A 47 -15.56 3.07 -9.99
C LYS A 47 -15.86 3.93 -8.77
N GLN A 48 -16.38 5.12 -8.98
CA GLN A 48 -16.89 5.98 -7.92
C GLN A 48 -18.39 6.21 -8.10
N ILE A 49 -19.14 6.00 -7.05
CA ILE A 49 -20.57 6.26 -6.97
C ILE A 49 -20.75 7.46 -6.02
N LEU A 50 -21.35 8.54 -6.52
CA LEU A 50 -21.70 9.70 -5.76
C LEU A 50 -23.19 9.68 -5.48
N SER A 51 -23.59 9.54 -4.22
CA SER A 51 -24.99 9.49 -3.83
C SER A 51 -25.64 10.88 -3.93
N ARG A 52 -26.82 10.92 -4.55
CA ARG A 52 -27.67 12.10 -4.66
C ARG A 52 -29.00 11.96 -3.93
N ALA A 53 -29.09 11.05 -2.95
CA ALA A 53 -30.29 10.75 -2.21
C ALA A 53 -30.97 12.00 -1.58
N SER A 54 -30.16 13.01 -1.17
CA SER A 54 -30.65 14.28 -0.62
C SER A 54 -31.42 15.14 -1.62
N THR A 55 -31.20 14.94 -2.92
CA THR A 55 -31.86 15.70 -3.99
C THR A 55 -32.93 14.92 -4.73
N GLY A 56 -33.16 13.63 -4.35
CA GLY A 56 -34.08 12.73 -5.05
C GLY A 56 -33.68 12.37 -6.49
N GLN A 57 -32.42 12.67 -6.88
CA GLN A 57 -31.85 12.33 -8.16
C GLN A 57 -31.14 10.97 -8.11
N ALA A 58 -30.98 10.36 -9.27
CA ALA A 58 -30.18 9.13 -9.40
C ALA A 58 -28.70 9.38 -9.07
N ASP A 59 -28.06 8.41 -8.46
CA ASP A 59 -26.64 8.44 -8.18
C ASP A 59 -25.80 8.63 -9.45
N VAL A 60 -24.65 9.28 -9.31
CA VAL A 60 -23.70 9.45 -10.43
C VAL A 60 -22.60 8.40 -10.31
N GLU A 61 -22.41 7.65 -11.38
CA GLU A 61 -21.32 6.68 -11.51
C GLU A 61 -20.23 7.25 -12.42
N ILE A 62 -18.98 7.22 -11.93
CA ILE A 62 -17.79 7.62 -12.69
C ILE A 62 -16.84 6.44 -12.68
N SER A 63 -16.43 6.00 -13.89
CA SER A 63 -15.49 4.87 -14.03
C SER A 63 -14.26 5.30 -14.82
N TRP A 64 -13.08 4.79 -14.42
CA TRP A 64 -11.81 5.00 -15.11
C TRP A 64 -10.90 3.80 -14.92
N ILE A 65 -9.84 3.74 -15.71
CA ILE A 65 -8.75 2.79 -15.51
C ILE A 65 -7.49 3.52 -15.05
N GLN A 66 -6.63 2.79 -14.35
CA GLN A 66 -5.33 3.28 -13.92
C GLN A 66 -4.25 2.24 -14.21
N HIS A 67 -3.14 2.69 -14.78
CA HIS A 67 -1.90 1.92 -14.79
C HIS A 67 -0.97 2.46 -13.71
N LEU A 68 -0.40 1.56 -12.93
CA LEU A 68 0.65 1.86 -11.97
C LEU A 68 1.88 1.01 -12.32
N THR A 69 2.98 1.68 -12.65
CA THR A 69 4.28 1.01 -12.82
C THR A 69 5.17 1.36 -11.66
N ILE A 70 5.80 0.36 -11.04
CA ILE A 70 6.79 0.53 -9.96
C ILE A 70 8.10 -0.03 -10.46
N LYS A 71 9.18 0.75 -10.34
CA LYS A 71 10.51 0.38 -10.82
C LYS A 71 11.55 0.60 -9.73
N SER A 72 12.54 -0.30 -9.65
CA SER A 72 13.81 -0.06 -8.97
C SER A 72 14.82 0.42 -10.01
N VAL A 73 15.34 1.64 -9.87
CA VAL A 73 16.09 2.32 -10.94
C VAL A 73 17.43 2.90 -10.46
N GLY A 74 18.08 2.20 -9.56
CA GLY A 74 19.43 2.53 -9.08
C GLY A 74 19.59 2.43 -7.57
N LYS A 75 20.85 2.38 -7.15
CA LYS A 75 21.31 2.36 -5.75
C LYS A 75 22.23 3.54 -5.52
N GLU A 76 22.14 4.13 -4.34
CA GLU A 76 22.99 5.25 -3.92
C GLU A 76 23.11 5.23 -2.40
N ASP A 77 24.30 5.44 -1.86
CA ASP A 77 24.46 5.68 -0.43
C ASP A 77 24.15 7.15 -0.13
N ALA A 78 23.33 7.41 0.87
CA ALA A 78 22.93 8.76 1.24
C ALA A 78 22.82 8.92 2.76
N GLU A 79 22.92 10.16 3.22
CA GLU A 79 22.74 10.48 4.62
C GLU A 79 21.24 10.42 5.00
N PHE A 80 20.94 9.61 6.00
CA PHE A 80 19.62 9.51 6.60
C PHE A 80 19.76 9.42 8.11
N GLU A 81 19.07 10.30 8.85
CA GLU A 81 19.15 10.38 10.31
C GLU A 81 20.62 10.50 10.84
N GLY A 82 21.46 11.28 10.14
CA GLY A 82 22.85 11.51 10.50
C GLY A 82 23.82 10.36 10.21
N LYS A 83 23.40 9.37 9.41
CA LYS A 83 24.22 8.21 9.03
C LYS A 83 24.17 7.99 7.53
N MET A 84 25.29 7.58 6.93
CA MET A 84 25.31 7.06 5.56
C MET A 84 24.69 5.68 5.53
N VAL A 85 23.65 5.50 4.73
CA VAL A 85 22.91 4.24 4.59
C VAL A 85 22.66 3.91 3.13
N PRO A 86 22.56 2.61 2.78
CA PRO A 86 22.20 2.22 1.43
C PRO A 86 20.75 2.62 1.14
N CYS A 87 20.56 3.29 0.00
CA CYS A 87 19.29 3.78 -0.48
C CYS A 87 18.96 3.21 -1.86
N ARG A 88 17.67 3.14 -2.16
CA ARG A 88 17.13 2.68 -3.42
C ARG A 88 16.36 3.80 -4.12
N TRP A 89 16.66 4.03 -5.39
CA TRP A 89 15.81 4.83 -6.27
C TRP A 89 14.59 4.01 -6.68
N LEU A 90 13.42 4.47 -6.28
CA LEU A 90 12.14 3.91 -6.70
C LEU A 90 11.42 4.93 -7.60
N GLU A 91 10.89 4.44 -8.71
CA GLU A 91 10.08 5.25 -9.62
C GLU A 91 8.66 4.67 -9.68
N PHE A 92 7.67 5.55 -9.46
CA PHE A 92 6.24 5.24 -9.55
C PHE A 92 5.66 6.05 -10.70
N LYS A 93 5.21 5.39 -11.75
CA LYS A 93 4.50 6.01 -12.85
C LYS A 93 3.03 5.65 -12.77
N VAL A 94 2.19 6.67 -12.70
CA VAL A 94 0.73 6.54 -12.65
C VAL A 94 0.13 7.15 -13.89
N GLN A 95 -0.72 6.41 -14.58
CA GLN A 95 -1.51 6.89 -15.70
C GLN A 95 -2.98 6.61 -15.40
N THR A 96 -3.82 7.65 -15.42
CA THR A 96 -5.26 7.54 -15.13
C THR A 96 -6.04 8.07 -16.31
N GLY A 97 -7.02 7.31 -16.81
CA GLY A 97 -7.78 7.70 -17.97
C GLY A 97 -8.86 6.71 -18.36
N LYS A 98 -9.24 6.76 -19.64
CA LYS A 98 -10.19 5.83 -20.23
C LYS A 98 -9.46 4.77 -21.05
N LYS A 99 -10.03 3.58 -21.12
CA LYS A 99 -9.52 2.52 -22.00
C LYS A 99 -9.66 2.94 -23.47
N SER A 100 -8.61 2.70 -24.25
CA SER A 100 -8.58 2.92 -25.70
C SER A 100 -7.97 1.70 -26.39
N GLU A 101 -8.05 1.62 -27.71
CA GLU A 101 -7.41 0.54 -28.49
C GLU A 101 -5.89 0.52 -28.32
N ALA A 102 -5.27 1.68 -28.08
CA ALA A 102 -3.83 1.82 -27.82
C ALA A 102 -3.44 1.68 -26.32
N GLY A 103 -4.35 1.18 -25.48
CA GLY A 103 -4.16 1.07 -24.04
C GLY A 103 -4.93 2.15 -23.27
N ILE A 104 -4.25 2.87 -22.36
CA ILE A 104 -4.87 3.97 -21.61
C ILE A 104 -4.67 5.30 -22.31
N ASN A 105 -5.73 6.11 -22.40
CA ASN A 105 -5.64 7.51 -22.80
C ASN A 105 -5.66 8.40 -21.55
N PRO A 106 -4.51 8.86 -21.06
CA PRO A 106 -4.44 9.60 -19.79
C PRO A 106 -4.87 11.07 -19.93
N GLY A 107 -5.07 11.57 -21.15
CA GLY A 107 -5.31 13.00 -21.36
C GLY A 107 -4.09 13.87 -20.94
N PRO A 108 -4.26 15.21 -20.93
CA PRO A 108 -3.12 16.13 -20.75
C PRO A 108 -2.48 16.12 -19.35
N VAL A 109 -3.20 15.70 -18.33
CA VAL A 109 -2.73 15.66 -16.92
C VAL A 109 -2.85 14.29 -16.28
N GLY A 110 -3.22 13.28 -17.05
CA GLY A 110 -3.49 11.94 -16.53
C GLY A 110 -2.24 11.08 -16.26
N GLN A 111 -1.02 11.61 -16.38
CA GLN A 111 0.22 10.93 -16.04
C GLN A 111 0.98 11.69 -14.96
N THR A 112 1.42 10.98 -13.94
CA THR A 112 2.36 11.51 -12.94
C THR A 112 3.46 10.49 -12.70
N ILE A 113 4.70 10.96 -12.63
CA ILE A 113 5.87 10.16 -12.28
C ILE A 113 6.47 10.73 -11.01
N TYR A 114 6.71 9.85 -10.04
CA TYR A 114 7.48 10.14 -8.82
C TYR A 114 8.77 9.32 -8.88
N LYS A 115 9.92 9.94 -8.64
CA LYS A 115 11.20 9.27 -8.45
C LYS A 115 11.75 9.66 -7.10
N VAL A 116 11.96 8.69 -6.22
CA VAL A 116 12.34 8.93 -4.83
C VAL A 116 13.51 8.05 -4.41
N LEU A 117 14.43 8.64 -3.65
CA LEU A 117 15.51 7.93 -3.00
C LEU A 117 15.08 7.58 -1.58
N VAL A 118 14.96 6.29 -1.30
CA VAL A 118 14.42 5.75 -0.05
C VAL A 118 15.49 4.88 0.62
N PRO A 119 15.78 5.03 1.92
CA PRO A 119 16.62 4.10 2.64
C PRO A 119 16.10 2.66 2.49
N GLU A 120 16.93 1.70 2.09
CA GLU A 120 16.48 0.32 1.82
C GLU A 120 15.77 -0.30 3.04
N SER A 121 16.20 0.04 4.25
CA SER A 121 15.56 -0.38 5.49
C SER A 121 14.16 0.21 5.72
N ARG A 122 13.80 1.28 5.01
CA ARG A 122 12.51 1.99 5.13
C ARG A 122 11.57 1.77 3.94
N VAL A 123 11.98 0.99 2.96
CA VAL A 123 11.14 0.68 1.77
C VAL A 123 9.94 -0.18 2.17
N ILE A 124 10.19 -1.19 3.00
CA ILE A 124 9.14 -2.05 3.55
C ILE A 124 8.76 -1.46 4.91
N GLY A 125 7.65 -0.72 4.95
CA GLY A 125 7.16 -0.10 6.17
C GLY A 125 6.78 -1.14 7.23
N LYS A 126 7.21 -0.92 8.47
CA LYS A 126 6.82 -1.70 9.65
C LYS A 126 6.22 -0.76 10.68
N LEU A 127 5.24 -1.22 11.44
CA LEU A 127 4.60 -0.41 12.49
C LEU A 127 5.57 0.10 13.55
N GLU A 128 6.68 -0.62 13.75
CA GLU A 128 7.67 -0.34 14.78
C GLU A 128 8.79 0.61 14.32
N ASP A 129 8.91 0.87 13.01
CA ASP A 129 10.01 1.66 12.46
C ASP A 129 9.92 3.15 12.86
N ASP A 130 8.69 3.68 12.94
CA ASP A 130 8.42 5.05 13.40
C ASP A 130 6.95 5.16 13.83
N ALA A 131 6.70 5.33 15.12
CA ALA A 131 5.36 5.49 15.67
C ALA A 131 4.64 6.76 15.18
N THR A 132 5.39 7.72 14.62
CA THR A 132 4.85 9.02 14.13
C THR A 132 4.55 9.00 12.64
N VAL A 133 5.14 8.08 11.87
CA VAL A 133 4.96 7.99 10.42
C VAL A 133 4.20 6.71 10.06
N PRO A 134 2.99 6.82 9.52
CA PRO A 134 2.24 5.64 9.08
C PRO A 134 3.00 4.84 8.01
N VAL A 135 2.96 3.52 8.09
CA VAL A 135 3.65 2.58 7.17
C VAL A 135 3.23 2.70 5.70
N SER A 136 2.17 3.45 5.40
CA SER A 136 1.77 3.81 4.04
C SER A 136 2.54 5.02 3.46
N PHE A 137 3.47 5.57 4.23
CA PHE A 137 4.33 6.68 3.83
C PHE A 137 5.73 6.16 3.52
N LEU A 138 6.39 6.78 2.56
CA LEU A 138 7.81 6.55 2.28
C LEU A 138 8.65 7.68 2.88
N ASN A 139 9.66 7.31 3.64
CA ASN A 139 10.72 8.24 4.06
C ASN A 139 11.66 8.47 2.87
N CYS A 140 11.71 9.69 2.37
CA CYS A 140 12.49 10.05 1.21
C CYS A 140 13.69 10.91 1.61
N VAL A 141 14.88 10.50 1.24
CA VAL A 141 16.09 11.34 1.34
C VAL A 141 16.02 12.45 0.28
N LYS A 142 15.54 12.10 -0.91
CA LYS A 142 15.48 12.98 -2.07
C LYS A 142 14.36 12.51 -2.99
N GLY A 143 13.70 13.42 -3.69
CA GLY A 143 12.65 13.01 -4.61
C GLY A 143 12.32 14.07 -5.65
N PHE A 144 11.71 13.60 -6.72
CA PHE A 144 11.27 14.39 -7.86
C PHE A 144 9.88 13.96 -8.30
N ARG A 145 9.14 14.90 -8.87
CA ARG A 145 7.81 14.66 -9.47
C ARG A 145 7.74 15.30 -10.84
N LYS A 146 7.05 14.63 -11.76
CA LYS A 146 6.66 15.19 -13.06
C LYS A 146 5.18 14.91 -13.31
N GLU A 147 4.41 15.95 -13.63
CA GLU A 147 2.98 15.86 -13.96
C GLU A 147 2.77 16.18 -15.46
N GLY A 148 2.33 15.21 -16.22
CA GLY A 148 2.08 15.37 -17.66
C GLY A 148 3.30 15.92 -18.39
N ALA A 149 3.11 17.03 -19.10
CA ALA A 149 4.16 17.71 -19.87
C ALA A 149 4.92 18.79 -19.05
N LYS A 150 4.63 18.98 -17.77
CA LYS A 150 5.32 19.95 -16.92
C LYS A 150 6.77 19.57 -16.69
N ASP A 151 7.56 20.55 -16.28
CA ASP A 151 8.94 20.32 -15.85
C ASP A 151 9.02 19.43 -14.61
N VAL A 152 10.18 18.83 -14.41
CA VAL A 152 10.48 18.03 -13.22
C VAL A 152 10.64 18.96 -12.02
N GLU A 153 9.89 18.71 -10.96
CA GLU A 153 9.92 19.47 -9.72
C GLU A 153 10.52 18.61 -8.58
N PRO A 154 11.36 19.19 -7.70
CA PRO A 154 11.81 18.50 -6.50
C PRO A 154 10.64 18.32 -5.54
N LEU A 155 10.64 17.21 -4.79
CA LEU A 155 9.71 16.99 -3.68
C LEU A 155 10.27 17.68 -2.43
N GLY A 156 9.53 18.65 -1.91
CA GLY A 156 9.94 19.45 -0.73
C GLY A 156 9.70 18.75 0.62
N ASN A 157 9.09 17.57 0.64
CA ASN A 157 8.77 16.87 1.87
C ASN A 157 9.58 15.57 1.99
N PRO A 158 10.31 15.35 3.11
CA PRO A 158 11.07 14.13 3.36
C PRO A 158 10.18 12.90 3.60
N VAL A 159 8.87 13.09 3.79
CA VAL A 159 7.90 12.00 3.98
C VAL A 159 6.84 12.09 2.90
N LEU A 160 6.75 11.06 2.07
CA LEU A 160 5.83 11.01 0.94
C LEU A 160 4.65 10.09 1.21
N GLN A 161 3.47 10.66 1.39
CA GLN A 161 2.21 9.91 1.45
C GLN A 161 1.76 9.51 0.03
N ILE A 162 2.46 8.54 -0.57
CA ILE A 162 2.22 8.18 -1.96
C ILE A 162 1.20 7.05 -2.13
N PHE A 163 1.25 6.01 -1.30
CA PHE A 163 0.46 4.79 -1.50
C PHE A 163 -1.06 5.03 -1.50
N PRO A 164 -1.61 5.88 -0.60
CA PRO A 164 -3.03 6.24 -0.67
C PRO A 164 -3.43 6.96 -1.96
N LYS A 165 -2.50 7.70 -2.58
CA LYS A 165 -2.78 8.45 -3.82
C LYS A 165 -2.72 7.57 -5.06
N ILE A 166 -1.76 6.64 -5.12
CA ILE A 166 -1.50 5.86 -6.33
C ILE A 166 -2.13 4.48 -6.33
N ALA A 167 -2.50 3.94 -5.16
CA ALA A 167 -2.99 2.57 -5.02
C ALA A 167 -4.21 2.46 -4.09
N LEU A 168 -4.67 3.56 -3.48
CA LEU A 168 -5.67 3.61 -2.40
C LEU A 168 -5.29 2.76 -1.17
N ILE A 169 -4.06 2.28 -1.07
CA ILE A 169 -3.57 1.51 0.08
C ILE A 169 -3.19 2.48 1.19
N ARG A 170 -3.73 2.24 2.39
CA ARG A 170 -3.49 3.03 3.59
C ARG A 170 -2.82 2.19 4.67
N HIS A 171 -2.51 2.85 5.79
CA HIS A 171 -2.32 2.17 7.05
C HIS A 171 -3.67 1.64 7.53
N TYR A 172 -3.76 0.34 7.78
CA TYR A 172 -4.98 -0.32 8.26
C TYR A 172 -4.95 -0.45 9.78
N ASN A 173 -6.06 -0.14 10.44
CA ASN A 173 -6.23 -0.37 11.88
C ASN A 173 -6.14 -1.87 12.21
N THR A 174 -6.66 -2.70 11.31
CA THR A 174 -6.51 -4.16 11.36
C THR A 174 -6.04 -4.66 10.01
N LEU A 175 -5.06 -5.57 9.99
CA LEU A 175 -4.59 -6.27 8.81
C LEU A 175 -4.30 -7.72 9.18
N GLU A 176 -5.11 -8.63 8.68
CA GLU A 176 -5.11 -10.04 9.09
C GLU A 176 -5.04 -10.96 7.88
N LYS A 177 -4.39 -12.11 8.05
CA LYS A 177 -4.43 -13.18 7.05
C LYS A 177 -5.84 -13.74 6.93
N ASP A 178 -6.26 -14.00 5.69
CA ASP A 178 -7.55 -14.59 5.36
C ASP A 178 -7.33 -15.89 4.59
N GLY A 179 -7.57 -17.02 5.25
CA GLY A 179 -7.40 -18.36 4.69
C GLY A 179 -5.94 -18.78 4.47
N GLU A 180 -5.77 -19.87 3.74
CA GLU A 180 -4.48 -20.40 3.28
C GLU A 180 -4.08 -19.75 1.93
N PRO A 181 -2.79 -19.81 1.54
CA PRO A 181 -2.38 -19.36 0.21
C PRO A 181 -3.14 -20.08 -0.90
N GLU A 182 -3.57 -19.36 -1.91
CA GLU A 182 -4.34 -19.87 -3.04
C GLU A 182 -3.74 -19.43 -4.38
N GLY A 183 -4.08 -20.17 -5.46
CA GLY A 183 -3.72 -19.78 -6.81
C GLY A 183 -4.52 -18.56 -7.26
N VAL A 184 -3.84 -17.55 -7.78
CA VAL A 184 -4.46 -16.32 -8.33
C VAL A 184 -4.07 -16.20 -9.80
N ASP A 185 -5.06 -16.21 -10.68
CA ASP A 185 -4.88 -16.00 -12.11
C ASP A 185 -4.76 -14.51 -12.45
N LEU A 186 -3.63 -14.13 -13.00
CA LEU A 186 -3.30 -12.75 -13.37
C LEU A 186 -2.95 -12.69 -14.87
N PRO A 187 -3.11 -11.54 -15.52
CA PRO A 187 -2.63 -11.35 -16.90
C PRO A 187 -1.12 -11.61 -17.04
N ALA A 188 -0.34 -11.38 -16.01
CA ALA A 188 1.11 -11.65 -15.98
C ALA A 188 1.46 -13.15 -15.75
N GLY A 189 0.49 -14.02 -15.54
CA GLY A 189 0.64 -15.43 -15.20
C GLY A 189 0.07 -15.78 -13.83
N ALA A 190 -0.25 -17.06 -13.61
CA ALA A 190 -0.76 -17.53 -12.33
C ALA A 190 0.34 -17.50 -11.26
N VAL A 191 -0.01 -17.14 -10.04
CA VAL A 191 0.89 -17.11 -8.88
C VAL A 191 0.18 -17.68 -7.65
N THR A 192 0.94 -18.14 -6.67
CA THR A 192 0.40 -18.48 -5.34
C THR A 192 0.44 -17.24 -4.46
N ALA A 193 -0.69 -16.85 -3.89
CA ALA A 193 -0.79 -15.66 -3.06
C ALA A 193 -1.51 -15.91 -1.74
N GLN A 194 -1.03 -15.28 -0.68
CA GLN A 194 -1.71 -15.20 0.61
C GLN A 194 -2.62 -13.98 0.62
N LYS A 195 -3.90 -14.20 0.82
CA LYS A 195 -4.90 -13.14 1.00
C LYS A 195 -4.77 -12.50 2.38
N TRP A 196 -4.91 -11.17 2.43
CA TRP A 196 -4.98 -10.37 3.63
C TRP A 196 -6.20 -9.47 3.59
N LYS A 197 -6.88 -9.33 4.70
CA LYS A 197 -7.99 -8.38 4.88
C LYS A 197 -7.53 -7.20 5.71
N GLY A 198 -7.68 -6.00 5.15
CA GLY A 198 -7.37 -4.74 5.81
C GLY A 198 -8.63 -3.93 6.07
N ARG A 199 -8.68 -3.26 7.23
CA ARG A 199 -9.74 -2.32 7.59
C ARG A 199 -9.14 -1.05 8.16
N HIS A 200 -9.59 0.09 7.65
CA HIS A 200 -9.31 1.40 8.20
C HIS A 200 -10.63 2.15 8.38
N GLU A 201 -10.83 2.70 9.56
CA GLU A 201 -12.01 3.47 9.91
C GLU A 201 -11.60 4.79 10.55
N ALA A 202 -12.17 5.88 10.09
CA ALA A 202 -11.95 7.22 10.63
C ALA A 202 -13.28 7.96 10.70
N GLU A 203 -13.54 8.62 11.83
CA GLU A 203 -14.77 9.37 12.09
C GLU A 203 -14.42 10.71 12.71
N ASP A 204 -15.09 11.75 12.27
CA ASP A 204 -15.13 13.07 12.90
C ASP A 204 -16.59 13.50 13.14
N PHE A 205 -16.82 14.75 13.51
CA PHE A 205 -18.17 15.25 13.81
C PHE A 205 -19.17 15.12 12.66
N LYS A 206 -18.70 15.16 11.42
CA LYS A 206 -19.53 15.21 10.20
C LYS A 206 -19.28 14.09 9.23
N ASN A 207 -18.10 13.50 9.27
CA ASN A 207 -17.65 12.53 8.28
C ASN A 207 -17.31 11.23 8.94
N HIS A 208 -17.69 10.13 8.30
CA HIS A 208 -17.26 8.80 8.61
C HIS A 208 -16.71 8.15 7.33
N THR A 209 -15.52 7.59 7.41
CA THR A 209 -14.88 6.89 6.31
C THR A 209 -14.53 5.49 6.73
N LEU A 210 -15.05 4.52 6.00
CA LEU A 210 -14.69 3.11 6.13
C LEU A 210 -13.96 2.68 4.86
N GLN A 211 -12.76 2.15 5.02
CA GLN A 211 -12.02 1.50 3.95
C GLN A 211 -11.80 0.03 4.27
N GLU A 212 -12.22 -0.82 3.35
CA GLU A 212 -12.01 -2.27 3.37
C GLU A 212 -11.05 -2.63 2.23
N ALA A 213 -10.13 -3.53 2.49
CA ALA A 213 -9.11 -3.96 1.54
C ALA A 213 -8.95 -5.48 1.54
N GLU A 214 -8.73 -6.04 0.37
CA GLU A 214 -8.19 -7.38 0.18
C GLU A 214 -6.87 -7.25 -0.57
N LEU A 215 -5.80 -7.73 0.03
CA LEU A 215 -4.45 -7.68 -0.54
C LEU A 215 -3.96 -9.10 -0.78
N PHE A 216 -3.51 -9.40 -1.98
CA PHE A 216 -2.99 -10.72 -2.36
C PHE A 216 -1.47 -10.64 -2.45
N ARG A 217 -0.80 -11.08 -1.38
CA ARG A 217 0.65 -11.09 -1.29
C ARG A 217 1.22 -12.37 -1.89
N SER A 218 2.24 -12.22 -2.75
CA SER A 218 2.97 -13.34 -3.33
C SER A 218 4.48 -13.10 -3.27
N ASP A 219 5.25 -14.11 -2.89
CA ASP A 219 6.73 -14.05 -2.95
C ASP A 219 7.26 -14.23 -4.39
N GLU A 220 6.40 -14.67 -5.32
CA GLU A 220 6.70 -14.82 -6.76
C GLU A 220 6.63 -13.46 -7.50
N VAL A 221 5.98 -12.45 -6.91
CA VAL A 221 5.81 -11.13 -7.50
C VAL A 221 6.86 -10.15 -6.94
N PRO A 222 7.61 -9.43 -7.79
CA PRO A 222 8.42 -8.31 -7.34
C PRO A 222 7.57 -7.28 -6.60
N PHE A 223 8.13 -6.65 -5.56
CA PHE A 223 7.43 -5.76 -4.65
C PHE A 223 6.33 -6.41 -3.80
N GLY A 224 5.98 -7.69 -4.04
CA GLY A 224 5.22 -8.55 -3.13
C GLY A 224 3.71 -8.52 -3.25
N LEU A 225 3.07 -7.62 -4.02
CA LEU A 225 1.62 -7.65 -4.25
C LEU A 225 1.29 -8.13 -5.67
N ALA A 226 0.42 -9.14 -5.74
CA ALA A 226 -0.11 -9.70 -6.98
C ALA A 226 -1.38 -8.96 -7.45
N GLN A 227 -2.26 -8.66 -6.50
CA GLN A 227 -3.55 -8.01 -6.70
C GLN A 227 -3.99 -7.31 -5.41
N TRP A 228 -4.85 -6.30 -5.55
CA TRP A 228 -5.61 -5.78 -4.41
C TRP A 228 -6.97 -5.23 -4.82
N ASN A 229 -7.93 -5.34 -3.91
CA ASN A 229 -9.27 -4.80 -4.04
C ASN A 229 -9.50 -3.82 -2.88
N ILE A 230 -9.98 -2.63 -3.19
CA ILE A 230 -10.25 -1.59 -2.20
C ILE A 230 -11.71 -1.11 -2.35
N LYS A 231 -12.39 -1.02 -1.22
CA LYS A 231 -13.69 -0.37 -1.12
C LYS A 231 -13.61 0.74 -0.08
N ILE A 232 -13.93 1.96 -0.48
CA ILE A 232 -13.99 3.12 0.40
C ILE A 232 -15.44 3.61 0.43
N THR A 233 -16.05 3.62 1.61
CA THR A 233 -17.38 4.19 1.84
C THR A 233 -17.21 5.48 2.64
N MET A 234 -17.75 6.57 2.13
CA MET A 234 -17.79 7.85 2.83
C MET A 234 -19.21 8.17 3.19
N GLU A 235 -19.43 8.47 4.45
CA GLU A 235 -20.72 8.87 5.00
C GLU A 235 -20.62 10.26 5.61
N ARG A 236 -21.73 10.95 5.64
CA ARG A 236 -21.83 12.29 6.22
C ARG A 236 -23.14 12.48 6.97
N LYS A 237 -23.10 13.31 8.01
CA LYS A 237 -24.24 13.81 8.74
C LYS A 237 -24.09 15.32 9.03
N GLU A 238 -25.16 15.98 9.45
CA GLU A 238 -25.07 17.34 9.97
C GLU A 238 -24.42 17.37 11.36
N ASP A 239 -23.86 18.50 11.71
CA ASP A 239 -22.99 18.67 12.90
C ASP A 239 -23.63 18.22 14.21
N LYS A 240 -24.93 18.48 14.37
CA LYS A 240 -25.68 18.20 15.60
C LYS A 240 -26.47 16.89 15.57
N GLU A 241 -26.45 16.18 14.47
CA GLU A 241 -27.15 14.92 14.33
C GLU A 241 -26.43 13.77 15.05
N PRO A 242 -27.16 12.80 15.60
CA PRO A 242 -26.57 11.62 16.21
C PRO A 242 -25.85 10.74 15.18
N ARG A 243 -24.97 9.86 15.65
CA ARG A 243 -24.17 8.95 14.81
C ARG A 243 -25.05 8.06 13.89
N SER A 244 -26.25 7.70 14.33
CA SER A 244 -27.21 6.93 13.54
C SER A 244 -27.72 7.63 12.27
N GLN A 245 -27.44 8.91 12.11
CA GLN A 245 -27.85 9.72 10.95
C GLN A 245 -26.77 9.84 9.88
N PHE A 246 -25.64 9.18 10.01
CA PHE A 246 -24.69 9.07 8.92
C PHE A 246 -25.35 8.46 7.68
N LYS A 247 -25.19 9.13 6.54
CA LYS A 247 -25.69 8.69 5.23
C LYS A 247 -24.54 8.60 4.24
N GLN A 248 -24.51 7.53 3.46
CA GLN A 248 -23.52 7.37 2.42
C GLN A 248 -23.63 8.51 1.39
N VAL A 249 -22.50 9.20 1.18
CA VAL A 249 -22.36 10.27 0.18
C VAL A 249 -21.53 9.83 -0.99
N SER A 250 -20.59 8.89 -0.80
CA SER A 250 -19.86 8.28 -1.90
C SER A 250 -19.36 6.89 -1.56
N GLN A 251 -19.13 6.10 -2.61
CA GLN A 251 -18.42 4.83 -2.54
C GLN A 251 -17.40 4.76 -3.67
N THR A 252 -16.17 4.36 -3.37
CA THR A 252 -15.13 4.12 -4.37
C THR A 252 -14.75 2.64 -4.30
N LEU A 253 -14.71 2.00 -5.47
CA LEU A 253 -14.26 0.62 -5.66
C LEU A 253 -13.03 0.65 -6.57
N ALA A 254 -12.00 -0.10 -6.23
CA ALA A 254 -10.82 -0.28 -7.06
C ALA A 254 -10.39 -1.74 -7.04
N GLU A 255 -10.08 -2.27 -8.21
CA GLU A 255 -9.47 -3.59 -8.40
C GLU A 255 -8.21 -3.41 -9.21
N MET A 256 -7.04 -3.75 -8.63
CA MET A 256 -5.73 -3.63 -9.28
C MET A 256 -5.12 -5.01 -9.43
N LYS A 257 -4.63 -5.35 -10.62
CA LYS A 257 -3.99 -6.64 -10.95
C LYS A 257 -2.64 -6.44 -11.60
N LEU A 258 -1.68 -7.29 -11.26
CA LEU A 258 -0.41 -7.36 -11.98
C LEU A 258 -0.65 -7.82 -13.42
N ILE A 259 -0.22 -7.01 -14.38
CA ILE A 259 -0.37 -7.31 -15.82
C ILE A 259 0.96 -7.61 -16.48
N GLU A 260 2.07 -7.13 -15.92
CA GLU A 260 3.39 -7.29 -16.52
C GLU A 260 4.50 -7.06 -15.49
N GLN A 261 5.64 -7.71 -15.68
CA GLN A 261 6.85 -7.51 -14.90
C GLN A 261 8.09 -7.77 -15.76
N GLY A 262 9.23 -7.23 -15.34
CA GLY A 262 10.50 -7.39 -16.08
C GLY A 262 11.72 -6.96 -15.29
N THR A 263 12.91 -7.03 -15.95
CA THR A 263 14.21 -6.86 -15.34
C THR A 263 15.07 -5.74 -15.94
N ASP A 264 14.53 -4.97 -16.87
CA ASP A 264 15.25 -3.95 -17.64
C ASP A 264 14.80 -2.52 -17.30
N ALA A 265 14.40 -2.28 -16.06
CA ALA A 265 13.90 -0.99 -15.62
C ALA A 265 14.89 0.15 -15.88
N LYS A 266 14.41 1.18 -16.56
CA LYS A 266 15.12 2.45 -16.75
C LYS A 266 14.28 3.59 -16.20
N SER A 267 14.95 4.56 -15.59
CA SER A 267 14.28 5.78 -15.11
C SER A 267 13.77 6.61 -16.29
N GLU A 268 12.54 7.10 -16.17
CA GLU A 268 11.96 8.09 -17.08
C GLU A 268 12.18 9.53 -16.60
N LEU A 269 12.68 9.72 -15.37
CA LEU A 269 13.09 11.00 -14.83
C LEU A 269 14.61 11.02 -14.68
N GLU A 270 15.30 11.79 -15.54
CA GLU A 270 16.70 12.10 -15.34
C GLU A 270 16.82 13.07 -14.15
N SER A 271 17.58 12.69 -13.14
CA SER A 271 17.98 13.59 -12.06
C SER A 271 19.06 14.51 -12.62
N LYS A 272 18.73 15.77 -12.91
CA LYS A 272 19.73 16.81 -13.17
C LYS A 272 20.40 17.24 -11.86
#